data_34db672a80cb3590adfa4274dfecb653
#
_entry.id   34db672a80cb3590adfa4274dfecb653
#
_cell.length_a   1.000
_cell.length_b   1.000
_cell.length_c   1.000
_cell.angle_alpha   90.00
_cell.angle_beta   90.00
_cell.angle_gamma   90.00
#
_symmetry.space_group_name_H-M   'P 1'
#
loop_
_entity.id
_entity.type
_entity.pdbx_description
1 polymer ?
#
loop_
_entity_poly.entity_id
_entity_poly.type
_entity_poly.pdbx_seq_one_letter_code
_entity_poly.pdbx_strand_id
1 'polypeptide(L)'
;MLSFGTAGCNLTCKFCQNWDISKAETFDRIQDLASPEAIAEAAVRSGCRSVAFTYNDPVIFLEYAVDVAQACHERGIKAVAVSAGYISAEPRVEFFRHMDAANIDLKSFTESFYKKLCSSKLTPVLETLEYLKHETDVWFEITTLLIPGMNDSTAEIEAESAWVINHLGPDVPLHFSAFHPDWRMRNVSPTPPETLKIARQIAMNAGIHYVYTGNIYDPVGQATHCSECHAVLIGRNGYNMTAWNLSADGRCDQCDTCCHGVFEAEPGRWGSRRMPLRMSASEQEQVAL
;
A
#
# COMPACT_ATOMS: atom_id res chain seq x y z
N MET A 1 -1.35 -10.78 7.73
CA MET A 1 -0.49 -10.64 6.56
C MET A 1 0.94 -10.82 7.00
N LEU A 2 1.71 -11.66 6.34
CA LEU A 2 3.16 -11.72 6.44
C LEU A 2 3.74 -10.65 5.51
N SER A 3 4.74 -9.89 5.95
CA SER A 3 5.35 -8.84 5.13
C SER A 3 6.87 -8.93 5.17
N PHE A 4 7.49 -8.76 4.01
CA PHE A 4 8.94 -8.76 3.88
C PHE A 4 9.40 -7.84 2.74
N GLY A 5 10.68 -7.54 2.74
CA GLY A 5 11.41 -6.87 1.68
C GLY A 5 12.84 -7.36 1.62
N THR A 6 13.59 -6.88 0.64
CA THR A 6 15.01 -7.17 0.45
C THR A 6 15.84 -5.92 0.70
N ALA A 7 17.17 -5.98 0.56
CA ALA A 7 18.01 -4.79 0.62
C ALA A 7 17.98 -4.01 -0.71
N GLY A 8 17.99 -2.68 -0.64
CA GLY A 8 18.00 -1.79 -1.80
C GLY A 8 16.62 -1.27 -2.22
N CYS A 9 16.57 -0.40 -3.22
CA CYS A 9 15.36 0.16 -3.81
C CYS A 9 15.71 0.83 -5.14
N ASN A 10 14.80 0.81 -6.11
CA ASN A 10 14.97 1.49 -7.41
C ASN A 10 14.77 3.02 -7.33
N LEU A 11 14.27 3.55 -6.20
CA LEU A 11 14.15 4.98 -5.93
C LEU A 11 15.12 5.45 -4.86
N THR A 12 15.46 6.77 -4.88
CA THR A 12 16.36 7.38 -3.89
C THR A 12 15.65 8.42 -3.02
N CYS A 13 14.40 8.16 -2.66
CA CYS A 13 13.56 9.09 -1.89
C CYS A 13 14.29 9.66 -0.69
N LYS A 14 14.43 10.99 -0.60
CA LYS A 14 15.13 11.69 0.51
C LYS A 14 14.37 11.60 1.84
N PHE A 15 13.06 11.34 1.78
CA PHE A 15 12.12 11.20 2.90
C PHE A 15 11.84 9.73 3.27
N CYS A 16 12.68 8.78 2.83
CA CYS A 16 12.44 7.36 3.03
C CYS A 16 12.38 7.01 4.53
N GLN A 17 11.27 6.42 4.97
CA GLN A 17 11.05 5.97 6.34
C GLN A 17 11.59 4.55 6.60
N ASN A 18 11.94 3.82 5.53
CA ASN A 18 12.56 2.49 5.57
C ASN A 18 14.00 2.55 4.99
N TRP A 19 14.71 3.64 5.29
CA TRP A 19 16.04 3.89 4.70
C TRP A 19 17.08 2.85 5.14
N ASP A 20 16.95 2.29 6.33
CA ASP A 20 17.79 1.24 6.87
C ASP A 20 17.78 -0.04 6.02
N ILE A 21 16.62 -0.36 5.39
CA ILE A 21 16.46 -1.47 4.45
C ILE A 21 16.75 -1.00 3.02
N SER A 22 16.07 0.06 2.59
CA SER A 22 16.09 0.52 1.19
C SER A 22 17.43 1.11 0.74
N LYS A 23 18.33 1.46 1.67
CA LYS A 23 19.67 2.01 1.43
C LYS A 23 20.78 1.13 2.01
N ALA A 24 20.47 -0.09 2.40
CA ALA A 24 21.47 -1.03 2.88
C ALA A 24 22.47 -1.37 1.76
N GLU A 25 23.76 -1.15 2.04
CA GLU A 25 24.86 -1.44 1.10
C GLU A 25 25.50 -2.82 1.38
N THR A 26 25.23 -3.40 2.56
CA THR A 26 25.79 -4.70 2.98
C THR A 26 24.67 -5.69 3.28
N PHE A 27 24.67 -6.77 2.53
CA PHE A 27 23.68 -7.85 2.63
C PHE A 27 23.78 -8.66 3.94
N ASP A 28 24.93 -8.64 4.61
CA ASP A 28 25.28 -9.60 5.68
C ASP A 28 24.57 -9.39 7.04
N ARG A 29 23.78 -8.33 7.22
CA ARG A 29 23.23 -8.02 8.55
C ARG A 29 21.71 -8.05 8.69
N ILE A 30 20.95 -8.12 7.60
CA ILE A 30 19.51 -7.91 7.62
C ILE A 30 18.75 -9.04 6.90
N GLN A 31 19.43 -10.02 6.31
CA GLN A 31 18.80 -11.01 5.47
C GLN A 31 18.88 -12.41 6.10
N ASP A 32 17.68 -12.97 6.29
CA ASP A 32 17.54 -14.42 6.35
C ASP A 32 17.38 -14.92 4.89
N LEU A 33 18.04 -16.00 4.51
CA LEU A 33 17.77 -16.66 3.24
C LEU A 33 16.43 -17.40 3.37
N ALA A 34 15.57 -17.25 2.40
CA ALA A 34 14.30 -17.97 2.36
C ALA A 34 13.95 -18.34 0.91
N SER A 35 13.57 -19.60 0.68
CA SER A 35 12.99 -19.97 -0.61
C SER A 35 11.55 -19.44 -0.72
N PRO A 36 10.99 -19.32 -1.94
CA PRO A 36 9.58 -18.97 -2.15
C PRO A 36 8.63 -19.84 -1.32
N GLU A 37 8.86 -21.15 -1.28
CA GLU A 37 8.04 -22.12 -0.54
C GLU A 37 8.15 -21.88 0.98
N ALA A 38 9.33 -21.56 1.49
CA ALA A 38 9.53 -21.28 2.91
C ALA A 38 8.75 -20.02 3.36
N ILE A 39 8.69 -18.98 2.52
CA ILE A 39 7.87 -17.80 2.78
C ILE A 39 6.38 -18.17 2.80
N ALA A 40 5.91 -18.91 1.80
CA ALA A 40 4.52 -19.33 1.70
C ALA A 40 4.10 -20.23 2.89
N GLU A 41 4.96 -21.15 3.30
CA GLU A 41 4.72 -21.99 4.49
C GLU A 41 4.71 -21.17 5.78
N ALA A 42 5.62 -20.21 5.92
CA ALA A 42 5.63 -19.32 7.08
C ALA A 42 4.32 -18.51 7.17
N ALA A 43 3.76 -18.08 6.05
CA ALA A 43 2.46 -17.43 6.00
C ALA A 43 1.33 -18.35 6.46
N VAL A 44 1.30 -19.60 5.98
CA VAL A 44 0.32 -20.62 6.41
C VAL A 44 0.42 -20.88 7.91
N ARG A 45 1.62 -21.20 8.42
CA ARG A 45 1.86 -21.49 9.84
C ARG A 45 1.48 -20.34 10.76
N SER A 46 1.63 -19.10 10.27
CA SER A 46 1.27 -17.88 11.02
C SER A 46 -0.20 -17.51 10.88
N GLY A 47 -1.00 -18.29 10.15
CA GLY A 47 -2.41 -17.96 9.88
C GLY A 47 -2.59 -16.69 9.08
N CYS A 48 -1.60 -16.31 8.27
CA CYS A 48 -1.67 -15.16 7.39
C CYS A 48 -2.49 -15.50 6.14
N ARG A 49 -3.36 -14.58 5.71
CA ARG A 49 -4.18 -14.73 4.49
C ARG A 49 -3.44 -14.23 3.23
N SER A 50 -2.38 -13.45 3.45
CA SER A 50 -1.60 -12.86 2.38
C SER A 50 -0.14 -12.67 2.78
N VAL A 51 0.71 -12.57 1.76
CA VAL A 51 2.08 -12.09 1.83
C VAL A 51 2.16 -10.74 1.16
N ALA A 52 2.84 -9.77 1.77
CA ALA A 52 3.08 -8.46 1.18
C ALA A 52 4.57 -8.24 0.89
N PHE A 53 4.86 -7.86 -0.33
CA PHE A 53 6.16 -7.38 -0.79
C PHE A 53 6.24 -5.88 -0.48
N THR A 54 7.05 -5.49 0.53
CA THR A 54 7.00 -4.12 1.08
C THR A 54 8.35 -3.69 1.68
N TYR A 55 8.38 -2.54 2.39
CA TYR A 55 9.51 -1.85 2.99
C TYR A 55 10.45 -1.18 2.00
N ASN A 56 10.83 -1.83 0.93
CA ASN A 56 11.46 -1.29 -0.28
C ASN A 56 10.55 -1.57 -1.49
N ASP A 57 10.96 -1.18 -2.68
CA ASP A 57 10.16 -1.45 -3.86
C ASP A 57 10.39 -2.88 -4.36
N PRO A 58 9.33 -3.73 -4.50
CA PRO A 58 9.46 -5.11 -4.97
C PRO A 58 9.96 -5.23 -6.41
N VAL A 59 9.95 -4.16 -7.20
CA VAL A 59 10.48 -4.14 -8.58
C VAL A 59 11.95 -4.55 -8.63
N ILE A 60 12.74 -4.30 -7.56
CA ILE A 60 14.17 -4.70 -7.56
C ILE A 60 14.41 -6.18 -7.33
N PHE A 61 13.41 -6.92 -6.88
CA PHE A 61 13.45 -8.37 -6.69
C PHE A 61 12.25 -9.05 -7.35
N LEU A 62 11.85 -8.53 -8.51
CA LEU A 62 10.63 -8.88 -9.22
C LEU A 62 10.50 -10.39 -9.45
N GLU A 63 11.54 -11.04 -9.94
CA GLU A 63 11.55 -12.48 -10.23
C GLU A 63 11.27 -13.29 -8.95
N TYR A 64 11.97 -12.95 -7.87
CA TYR A 64 11.75 -13.61 -6.57
C TYR A 64 10.35 -13.32 -6.03
N ALA A 65 9.82 -12.10 -6.19
CA ALA A 65 8.46 -11.78 -5.77
C ALA A 65 7.41 -12.57 -6.56
N VAL A 66 7.62 -12.79 -7.86
CA VAL A 66 6.77 -13.64 -8.70
C VAL A 66 6.81 -15.09 -8.24
N ASP A 67 8.01 -15.65 -8.00
CA ASP A 67 8.17 -17.02 -7.51
C ASP A 67 7.48 -17.21 -6.14
N VAL A 68 7.63 -16.24 -5.23
CA VAL A 68 6.93 -16.26 -3.92
C VAL A 68 5.40 -16.16 -4.10
N ALA A 69 4.92 -15.32 -5.02
CA ALA A 69 3.49 -15.20 -5.28
C ALA A 69 2.90 -16.52 -5.80
N GLN A 70 3.59 -17.21 -6.70
CA GLN A 70 3.18 -18.53 -7.20
C GLN A 70 3.13 -19.57 -6.07
N ALA A 71 4.18 -19.66 -5.26
CA ALA A 71 4.24 -20.57 -4.10
C ALA A 71 3.13 -20.26 -3.07
N CYS A 72 2.76 -18.99 -2.90
CA CYS A 72 1.65 -18.55 -2.06
C CYS A 72 0.30 -19.01 -2.64
N HIS A 73 0.07 -18.79 -3.94
CA HIS A 73 -1.18 -19.18 -4.60
C HIS A 73 -1.44 -20.68 -4.55
N GLU A 74 -0.39 -21.52 -4.68
CA GLU A 74 -0.48 -22.97 -4.50
C GLU A 74 -1.01 -23.39 -3.11
N ARG A 75 -0.86 -22.50 -2.12
CA ARG A 75 -1.30 -22.71 -0.73
C ARG A 75 -2.52 -21.87 -0.33
N GLY A 76 -3.18 -21.23 -1.30
CA GLY A 76 -4.35 -20.38 -1.07
C GLY A 76 -4.03 -19.08 -0.34
N ILE A 77 -2.77 -18.63 -0.36
CA ILE A 77 -2.31 -17.36 0.22
C ILE A 77 -2.26 -16.30 -0.87
N LYS A 78 -2.79 -15.11 -0.61
CA LYS A 78 -2.81 -13.97 -1.52
C LYS A 78 -1.47 -13.26 -1.58
N ALA A 79 -1.14 -12.68 -2.74
CA ALA A 79 0.05 -11.87 -2.98
C ALA A 79 -0.31 -10.38 -3.09
N VAL A 80 0.38 -9.52 -2.33
CA VAL A 80 0.10 -8.08 -2.27
C VAL A 80 1.37 -7.28 -2.54
N ALA A 81 1.33 -6.42 -3.55
CA ALA A 81 2.41 -5.49 -3.84
C ALA A 81 2.25 -4.17 -3.06
N VAL A 82 3.30 -3.71 -2.39
CA VAL A 82 3.42 -2.33 -1.89
C VAL A 82 4.58 -1.69 -2.63
N SER A 83 4.27 -0.90 -3.65
CA SER A 83 5.23 -0.40 -4.64
C SER A 83 5.05 1.09 -4.89
N ALA A 84 6.11 1.75 -5.34
CA ALA A 84 6.02 3.11 -5.89
C ALA A 84 5.42 3.13 -7.31
N GLY A 85 5.09 1.99 -7.90
CA GLY A 85 4.58 1.90 -9.26
C GLY A 85 5.58 2.35 -10.35
N TYR A 86 6.84 2.56 -9.98
CA TYR A 86 7.88 3.03 -10.90
C TYR A 86 8.53 1.82 -11.60
N ILE A 87 7.85 1.33 -12.60
CA ILE A 87 8.19 0.13 -13.37
C ILE A 87 7.92 0.37 -14.85
N SER A 88 8.74 -0.18 -15.73
CA SER A 88 8.54 -0.10 -17.18
C SER A 88 7.44 -1.07 -17.66
N ALA A 89 6.87 -0.82 -18.84
CA ALA A 89 5.65 -1.47 -19.31
C ALA A 89 5.75 -3.01 -19.37
N GLU A 90 6.85 -3.56 -19.87
CA GLU A 90 7.01 -5.02 -20.05
C GLU A 90 7.07 -5.76 -18.68
N PRO A 91 7.99 -5.43 -17.74
CA PRO A 91 8.01 -6.10 -16.43
C PRO A 91 6.79 -5.77 -15.57
N ARG A 92 6.07 -4.66 -15.82
CA ARG A 92 4.82 -4.32 -15.15
C ARG A 92 3.74 -5.41 -15.39
N VAL A 93 3.59 -5.84 -16.63
CA VAL A 93 2.65 -6.90 -17.00
C VAL A 93 3.00 -8.21 -16.30
N GLU A 94 4.29 -8.58 -16.33
CA GLU A 94 4.77 -9.80 -15.67
C GLU A 94 4.54 -9.76 -14.15
N PHE A 95 4.85 -8.65 -13.52
CA PHE A 95 4.73 -8.51 -12.06
C PHE A 95 3.28 -8.56 -11.58
N PHE A 96 2.43 -7.68 -12.13
CA PHE A 96 1.07 -7.54 -11.61
C PHE A 96 0.13 -8.68 -11.96
N ARG A 97 0.39 -9.48 -13.00
CA ARG A 97 -0.41 -10.69 -13.27
C ARG A 97 -0.35 -11.74 -12.16
N HIS A 98 0.64 -11.65 -11.28
CA HIS A 98 0.82 -12.54 -10.12
C HIS A 98 0.36 -11.91 -8.81
N MET A 99 -0.16 -10.68 -8.82
CA MET A 99 -0.62 -9.98 -7.63
C MET A 99 -2.15 -10.03 -7.53
N ASP A 100 -2.65 -10.26 -6.32
CA ASP A 100 -4.09 -10.16 -6.00
C ASP A 100 -4.49 -8.75 -5.64
N ALA A 101 -3.59 -8.00 -5.02
CA ALA A 101 -3.81 -6.61 -4.64
C ALA A 101 -2.52 -5.79 -4.66
N ALA A 102 -2.66 -4.46 -4.70
CA ALA A 102 -1.54 -3.54 -4.63
C ALA A 102 -1.87 -2.28 -3.80
N ASN A 103 -0.87 -1.74 -3.12
CA ASN A 103 -0.85 -0.34 -2.72
C ASN A 103 0.21 0.37 -3.54
N ILE A 104 -0.17 1.43 -4.25
CA ILE A 104 0.73 2.22 -5.08
C ILE A 104 0.99 3.57 -4.42
N ASP A 105 2.26 3.82 -4.12
CA ASP A 105 2.69 5.10 -3.57
C ASP A 105 2.78 6.15 -4.66
N LEU A 106 1.76 6.96 -4.83
CA LEU A 106 1.79 8.19 -5.64
C LEU A 106 2.40 9.30 -4.79
N LYS A 107 3.72 9.46 -4.87
CA LYS A 107 4.48 10.25 -3.90
C LYS A 107 4.27 11.77 -4.01
N SER A 108 3.77 12.26 -5.14
CA SER A 108 3.43 13.66 -5.44
C SER A 108 2.76 13.73 -6.81
N PHE A 109 2.10 14.84 -7.10
CA PHE A 109 1.51 15.05 -8.41
C PHE A 109 2.31 16.07 -9.27
N THR A 110 3.63 16.15 -9.03
CA THR A 110 4.55 17.02 -9.81
C THR A 110 5.83 16.29 -10.22
N GLU A 111 6.23 16.47 -11.48
CA GLU A 111 7.51 15.97 -11.99
C GLU A 111 8.71 16.55 -11.24
N SER A 112 8.60 17.79 -10.77
CA SER A 112 9.69 18.45 -10.05
C SER A 112 9.98 17.78 -8.71
N PHE A 113 8.96 17.29 -8.01
CA PHE A 113 9.11 16.53 -6.77
C PHE A 113 9.79 15.19 -7.04
N TYR A 114 9.25 14.42 -8.00
CA TYR A 114 9.83 13.13 -8.38
C TYR A 114 11.30 13.25 -8.76
N LYS A 115 11.65 14.24 -9.59
CA LYS A 115 13.05 14.48 -10.00
C LYS A 115 13.95 14.85 -8.81
N LYS A 116 13.51 15.77 -7.95
CA LYS A 116 14.35 16.35 -6.88
C LYS A 116 14.45 15.46 -5.62
N LEU A 117 13.37 14.77 -5.27
CA LEU A 117 13.26 14.04 -4.00
C LEU A 117 13.29 12.53 -4.18
N CYS A 118 12.89 11.98 -5.32
CA CYS A 118 12.83 10.54 -5.58
C CYS A 118 13.86 10.06 -6.61
N SER A 119 14.49 10.96 -7.39
CA SER A 119 15.37 10.67 -8.53
C SER A 119 14.66 9.82 -9.60
N SER A 120 13.39 10.10 -9.85
CA SER A 120 12.51 9.36 -10.75
C SER A 120 11.57 10.30 -11.50
N LYS A 121 10.55 9.78 -12.15
CA LYS A 121 9.54 10.51 -12.94
C LYS A 121 8.13 10.14 -12.47
N LEU A 122 7.18 11.07 -12.57
CA LEU A 122 5.78 10.87 -12.28
C LEU A 122 5.10 9.98 -13.34
N THR A 123 5.32 10.26 -14.63
CA THR A 123 4.62 9.60 -15.74
C THR A 123 4.56 8.06 -15.64
N PRO A 124 5.67 7.30 -15.39
CA PRO A 124 5.59 5.84 -15.29
C PRO A 124 4.71 5.34 -14.13
N VAL A 125 4.55 6.14 -13.06
CA VAL A 125 3.67 5.79 -11.93
C VAL A 125 2.21 5.94 -12.34
N LEU A 126 1.87 7.02 -13.04
CA LEU A 126 0.52 7.24 -13.58
C LEU A 126 0.14 6.15 -14.59
N GLU A 127 1.05 5.81 -15.50
CA GLU A 127 0.84 4.70 -16.44
C GLU A 127 0.62 3.34 -15.73
N THR A 128 1.26 3.13 -14.57
CA THR A 128 1.05 1.91 -13.77
C THR A 128 -0.34 1.91 -13.13
N LEU A 129 -0.81 3.04 -12.62
CA LEU A 129 -2.15 3.17 -12.06
C LEU A 129 -3.24 2.96 -13.12
N GLU A 130 -3.08 3.55 -14.32
CA GLU A 130 -3.99 3.33 -15.45
C GLU A 130 -4.00 1.87 -15.90
N TYR A 131 -2.82 1.23 -16.01
CA TYR A 131 -2.71 -0.18 -16.34
C TYR A 131 -3.44 -1.07 -15.31
N LEU A 132 -3.24 -0.83 -14.02
CA LEU A 132 -3.94 -1.57 -12.96
C LEU A 132 -5.45 -1.42 -13.07
N LYS A 133 -5.93 -0.22 -13.39
CA LYS A 133 -7.37 0.07 -13.48
C LYS A 133 -8.03 -0.56 -14.69
N HIS A 134 -7.37 -0.51 -15.86
CA HIS A 134 -8.02 -0.79 -17.14
C HIS A 134 -7.64 -2.14 -17.75
N GLU A 135 -6.51 -2.72 -17.33
CA GLU A 135 -5.93 -3.90 -17.95
C GLU A 135 -5.82 -5.10 -16.99
N THR A 136 -6.24 -4.94 -15.72
CA THR A 136 -6.11 -6.01 -14.71
C THR A 136 -7.32 -6.08 -13.79
N ASP A 137 -7.46 -7.24 -13.10
CA ASP A 137 -8.42 -7.44 -12.00
C ASP A 137 -7.78 -7.25 -10.62
N VAL A 138 -6.55 -6.73 -10.55
CA VAL A 138 -5.83 -6.48 -9.30
C VAL A 138 -6.55 -5.39 -8.53
N TRP A 139 -6.99 -5.69 -7.29
CA TRP A 139 -7.48 -4.64 -6.40
C TRP A 139 -6.33 -3.73 -6.01
N PHE A 140 -6.49 -2.41 -6.16
CA PHE A 140 -5.43 -1.49 -5.74
C PHE A 140 -5.95 -0.25 -5.01
N GLU A 141 -5.09 0.30 -4.17
CA GLU A 141 -5.27 1.53 -3.42
C GLU A 141 -4.08 2.45 -3.66
N ILE A 142 -4.27 3.75 -3.50
CA ILE A 142 -3.23 4.77 -3.70
C ILE A 142 -2.85 5.38 -2.36
N THR A 143 -1.56 5.57 -2.11
CA THR A 143 -1.07 6.28 -0.92
C THR A 143 -0.19 7.45 -1.31
N THR A 144 -0.54 8.65 -0.80
CA THR A 144 0.26 9.88 -0.92
C THR A 144 0.75 10.32 0.46
N LEU A 145 2.07 10.30 0.66
CA LEU A 145 2.71 10.82 1.87
C LEU A 145 2.84 12.34 1.73
N LEU A 146 2.05 13.10 2.49
CA LEU A 146 2.10 14.56 2.44
C LEU A 146 3.28 15.09 3.26
N ILE A 147 4.13 15.93 2.64
CA ILE A 147 5.32 16.53 3.23
C ILE A 147 5.17 18.05 3.24
N PRO A 148 5.20 18.72 4.40
CA PRO A 148 4.98 20.15 4.51
C PRO A 148 5.85 20.99 3.58
N GLY A 149 5.21 21.86 2.79
CA GLY A 149 5.83 22.75 1.81
C GLY A 149 6.42 22.08 0.58
N MET A 150 6.15 20.77 0.36
CA MET A 150 6.69 20.03 -0.78
C MET A 150 5.60 19.55 -1.75
N ASN A 151 4.57 18.87 -1.25
CA ASN A 151 3.47 18.30 -2.03
C ASN A 151 2.11 18.42 -1.30
N ASP A 152 2.00 19.33 -0.33
CA ASP A 152 0.81 19.52 0.51
C ASP A 152 -0.02 20.75 0.11
N SER A 153 0.25 21.36 -1.04
CA SER A 153 -0.52 22.52 -1.51
C SER A 153 -1.93 22.10 -1.98
N THR A 154 -2.92 22.94 -1.69
CA THR A 154 -4.30 22.73 -2.16
C THR A 154 -4.36 22.47 -3.66
N ALA A 155 -3.64 23.24 -4.47
CA ALA A 155 -3.64 23.09 -5.92
C ALA A 155 -3.09 21.73 -6.40
N GLU A 156 -2.06 21.18 -5.72
CA GLU A 156 -1.53 19.87 -6.06
C GLU A 156 -2.48 18.74 -5.68
N ILE A 157 -3.10 18.83 -4.49
CA ILE A 157 -4.09 17.86 -4.02
C ILE A 157 -5.35 17.87 -4.89
N GLU A 158 -5.81 19.06 -5.33
CA GLU A 158 -6.91 19.19 -6.29
C GLU A 158 -6.56 18.56 -7.64
N ALA A 159 -5.35 18.79 -8.15
CA ALA A 159 -4.89 18.22 -9.42
C ALA A 159 -4.77 16.68 -9.34
N GLU A 160 -4.20 16.13 -8.27
CA GLU A 160 -4.15 14.70 -8.00
C GLU A 160 -5.56 14.09 -7.95
N SER A 161 -6.45 14.70 -7.16
CA SER A 161 -7.83 14.22 -7.00
C SER A 161 -8.61 14.24 -8.31
N ALA A 162 -8.48 15.29 -9.09
CA ALA A 162 -9.11 15.42 -10.41
C ALA A 162 -8.58 14.36 -11.38
N TRP A 163 -7.27 14.08 -11.36
CA TRP A 163 -6.69 13.03 -12.19
C TRP A 163 -7.21 11.65 -11.79
N VAL A 164 -7.26 11.33 -10.49
CA VAL A 164 -7.80 10.06 -9.98
C VAL A 164 -9.25 9.86 -10.47
N ILE A 165 -10.11 10.85 -10.31
CA ILE A 165 -11.50 10.77 -10.78
C ILE A 165 -11.59 10.55 -12.30
N ASN A 166 -10.82 11.30 -13.09
CA ASN A 166 -10.91 11.27 -14.54
C ASN A 166 -10.32 9.99 -15.17
N HIS A 167 -9.31 9.39 -14.55
CA HIS A 167 -8.59 8.24 -15.09
C HIS A 167 -8.93 6.91 -14.40
N LEU A 168 -9.24 6.95 -13.10
CA LEU A 168 -9.44 5.73 -12.29
C LEU A 168 -10.87 5.59 -11.75
N GLY A 169 -11.63 6.68 -11.75
CA GLY A 169 -13.00 6.72 -11.23
C GLY A 169 -13.07 6.94 -9.70
N PRO A 170 -14.30 7.01 -9.15
CA PRO A 170 -14.55 7.44 -7.77
C PRO A 170 -14.23 6.37 -6.72
N ASP A 171 -14.07 5.10 -7.11
CA ASP A 171 -14.07 3.96 -6.19
C ASP A 171 -12.68 3.46 -5.81
N VAL A 172 -11.62 4.03 -6.39
CA VAL A 172 -10.25 3.70 -6.01
C VAL A 172 -9.89 4.40 -4.70
N PRO A 173 -9.54 3.66 -3.63
CA PRO A 173 -9.21 4.27 -2.35
C PRO A 173 -7.94 5.12 -2.42
N LEU A 174 -8.02 6.33 -1.84
CA LEU A 174 -6.90 7.26 -1.74
C LEU A 174 -6.57 7.53 -0.27
N HIS A 175 -5.32 7.30 0.10
CA HIS A 175 -4.81 7.49 1.45
C HIS A 175 -3.84 8.66 1.50
N PHE A 176 -4.11 9.65 2.33
CA PHE A 176 -3.15 10.69 2.68
C PHE A 176 -2.48 10.36 4.00
N SER A 177 -1.18 10.16 4.00
CA SER A 177 -0.40 9.80 5.19
C SER A 177 0.50 10.93 5.66
N ALA A 178 0.62 11.10 6.97
CA ALA A 178 1.50 12.10 7.56
C ALA A 178 2.96 11.68 7.45
N PHE A 179 3.79 12.60 6.99
CA PHE A 179 5.25 12.51 7.04
C PHE A 179 5.75 12.77 8.47
N HIS A 180 6.78 12.07 8.87
CA HIS A 180 7.62 12.40 10.02
C HIS A 180 9.08 12.55 9.58
N PRO A 181 9.87 13.44 10.27
CA PRO A 181 11.26 13.66 9.95
C PRO A 181 12.10 12.40 10.01
N ASP A 182 12.74 12.04 8.89
CA ASP A 182 13.63 10.88 8.83
C ASP A 182 14.72 11.06 7.77
N TRP A 183 15.70 10.18 7.80
CA TRP A 183 16.86 10.05 6.93
C TRP A 183 17.49 11.40 6.50
N ARG A 184 17.21 11.87 5.26
CA ARG A 184 17.78 13.13 4.71
C ARG A 184 16.85 14.32 4.86
N MET A 185 15.70 14.17 5.50
CA MET A 185 14.72 15.24 5.70
C MET A 185 14.35 15.44 7.18
N ARG A 186 15.37 15.33 8.07
CA ARG A 186 15.21 15.53 9.53
C ARG A 186 14.94 16.97 9.94
N ASN A 187 15.16 17.92 9.05
CA ASN A 187 14.92 19.33 9.24
C ASN A 187 13.54 19.81 8.77
N VAL A 188 12.71 18.93 8.23
CA VAL A 188 11.32 19.22 7.84
C VAL A 188 10.42 18.83 9.00
N SER A 189 9.47 19.69 9.39
CA SER A 189 8.49 19.37 10.44
C SER A 189 7.57 18.21 10.04
N PRO A 190 7.06 17.43 11.01
CA PRO A 190 6.04 16.43 10.72
C PRO A 190 4.78 17.10 10.17
N THR A 191 4.02 16.37 9.37
CA THR A 191 2.77 16.87 8.79
C THR A 191 1.72 17.09 9.87
N PRO A 192 1.16 18.29 9.99
CA PRO A 192 0.07 18.54 10.91
C PRO A 192 -1.16 17.70 10.56
N PRO A 193 -1.90 17.14 11.54
CA PRO A 193 -3.14 16.39 11.28
C PRO A 193 -4.17 17.15 10.45
N GLU A 194 -4.23 18.47 10.62
CA GLU A 194 -5.18 19.31 9.88
C GLU A 194 -4.91 19.32 8.37
N THR A 195 -3.63 19.26 7.96
CA THR A 195 -3.25 19.14 6.54
C THR A 195 -3.88 17.91 5.90
N LEU A 196 -3.86 16.76 6.60
CA LEU A 196 -4.47 15.52 6.07
C LEU A 196 -6.00 15.61 6.00
N LYS A 197 -6.63 16.23 7.00
CA LYS A 197 -8.09 16.43 6.99
C LYS A 197 -8.54 17.34 5.85
N ILE A 198 -7.78 18.41 5.60
CA ILE A 198 -8.04 19.30 4.46
C ILE A 198 -7.86 18.55 3.13
N ALA A 199 -6.76 17.80 2.98
CA ALA A 199 -6.51 16.99 1.79
C ALA A 199 -7.63 15.96 1.55
N ARG A 200 -8.05 15.26 2.61
CA ARG A 200 -9.19 14.34 2.56
C ARG A 200 -10.46 15.03 2.09
N GLN A 201 -10.76 16.21 2.62
CA GLN A 201 -11.96 16.95 2.24
C GLN A 201 -11.91 17.41 0.77
N ILE A 202 -10.76 17.85 0.28
CA ILE A 202 -10.55 18.22 -1.13
C ILE A 202 -10.84 17.02 -2.03
N ALA A 203 -10.25 15.86 -1.73
CA ALA A 203 -10.43 14.65 -2.54
C ALA A 203 -11.88 14.15 -2.52
N MET A 204 -12.56 14.20 -1.37
CA MET A 204 -13.98 13.87 -1.27
C MET A 204 -14.87 14.86 -2.07
N ASN A 205 -14.54 16.14 -2.02
CA ASN A 205 -15.26 17.17 -2.80
C ASN A 205 -15.06 17.00 -4.31
N ALA A 206 -13.92 16.42 -4.74
CA ALA A 206 -13.67 16.05 -6.13
C ALA A 206 -14.49 14.82 -6.58
N GLY A 207 -15.11 14.08 -5.63
CA GLY A 207 -15.97 12.93 -5.89
C GLY A 207 -15.36 11.57 -5.57
N ILE A 208 -14.18 11.50 -4.96
CA ILE A 208 -13.59 10.21 -4.52
C ILE A 208 -14.37 9.69 -3.32
N HIS A 209 -14.89 8.46 -3.41
CA HIS A 209 -15.75 7.87 -2.38
C HIS A 209 -14.97 7.43 -1.13
N TYR A 210 -13.76 6.90 -1.31
CA TYR A 210 -12.99 6.29 -0.24
C TYR A 210 -11.67 7.04 -0.03
N VAL A 211 -11.67 8.02 0.87
CA VAL A 211 -10.48 8.82 1.20
C VAL A 211 -10.12 8.67 2.67
N TYR A 212 -8.89 8.28 2.94
CA TYR A 212 -8.41 7.97 4.27
C TYR A 212 -7.26 8.86 4.73
N THR A 213 -7.11 9.00 6.06
CA THR A 213 -5.95 9.63 6.70
C THR A 213 -5.11 8.57 7.41
N GLY A 214 -3.79 8.64 7.26
CA GLY A 214 -2.82 7.70 7.84
C GLY A 214 -1.76 8.39 8.70
N ASN A 215 -1.13 7.62 9.60
CA ASN A 215 -0.08 8.07 10.51
C ASN A 215 -0.48 9.17 11.50
N ILE A 216 -1.78 9.39 11.69
CA ILE A 216 -2.36 10.29 12.71
C ILE A 216 -3.50 9.56 13.43
N TYR A 217 -3.91 10.10 14.57
CA TYR A 217 -5.15 9.66 15.21
C TYR A 217 -6.32 10.45 14.64
N ASP A 218 -7.12 9.82 13.80
CA ASP A 218 -8.32 10.39 13.18
C ASP A 218 -9.37 9.30 12.93
N PRO A 219 -10.20 8.98 13.93
CA PRO A 219 -11.19 7.90 13.81
C PRO A 219 -12.17 8.07 12.64
N VAL A 220 -12.48 9.32 12.26
CA VAL A 220 -13.35 9.61 11.12
C VAL A 220 -12.63 9.37 9.80
N GLY A 221 -11.43 9.91 9.66
CA GLY A 221 -10.63 9.72 8.45
C GLY A 221 -10.07 8.31 8.26
N GLN A 222 -10.02 7.49 9.32
CA GLN A 222 -9.61 6.08 9.26
C GLN A 222 -10.77 5.12 8.96
N ALA A 223 -12.01 5.57 9.14
CA ALA A 223 -13.19 4.74 8.91
C ALA A 223 -13.57 4.68 7.42
N THR A 224 -14.13 3.55 6.99
CA THR A 224 -14.81 3.44 5.70
C THR A 224 -16.27 3.86 5.88
N HIS A 225 -16.72 4.77 5.04
CA HIS A 225 -18.09 5.26 5.03
C HIS A 225 -18.81 4.81 3.76
N CYS A 226 -20.10 4.62 3.84
CA CYS A 226 -20.94 4.36 2.68
C CYS A 226 -20.92 5.59 1.75
N SER A 227 -20.75 5.38 0.45
CA SER A 227 -20.75 6.46 -0.54
C SER A 227 -22.08 7.18 -0.68
N GLU A 228 -23.20 6.52 -0.34
CA GLU A 228 -24.54 7.06 -0.46
C GLU A 228 -25.09 7.64 0.86
N CYS A 229 -25.20 6.79 1.90
CA CYS A 229 -25.83 7.22 3.16
C CYS A 229 -24.84 7.72 4.21
N HIS A 230 -23.54 7.67 3.94
CA HIS A 230 -22.43 8.09 4.81
C HIS A 230 -22.35 7.37 6.16
N ALA A 231 -23.10 6.29 6.36
CA ALA A 231 -22.95 5.43 7.53
C ALA A 231 -21.54 4.84 7.62
N VAL A 232 -21.05 4.62 8.84
CA VAL A 232 -19.77 3.93 9.04
C VAL A 232 -19.95 2.46 8.67
N LEU A 233 -19.24 2.00 7.66
CA LEU A 233 -19.19 0.60 7.24
C LEU A 233 -18.13 -0.17 8.00
N ILE A 234 -16.92 0.39 8.08
CA ILE A 234 -15.80 -0.22 8.78
C ILE A 234 -15.17 0.82 9.70
N GLY A 235 -15.35 0.65 11.00
CA GLY A 235 -14.72 1.49 12.01
C GLY A 235 -13.32 0.98 12.35
N ARG A 236 -12.36 1.89 12.54
CA ARG A 236 -10.98 1.57 12.88
C ARG A 236 -10.44 2.47 13.98
N ASN A 237 -9.61 1.87 14.84
CA ASN A 237 -8.70 2.58 15.72
C ASN A 237 -7.31 1.97 15.54
N GLY A 238 -6.51 2.58 14.69
CA GLY A 238 -5.30 1.96 14.15
C GLY A 238 -5.63 0.64 13.44
N TYR A 239 -5.02 -0.46 13.89
CA TYR A 239 -5.28 -1.80 13.34
C TYR A 239 -6.42 -2.56 14.02
N ASN A 240 -7.07 -1.97 15.02
CA ASN A 240 -8.21 -2.59 15.68
C ASN A 240 -9.51 -2.20 14.99
N MET A 241 -10.30 -3.21 14.62
CA MET A 241 -11.63 -3.00 14.05
C MET A 241 -12.59 -2.65 15.18
N THR A 242 -13.29 -1.53 15.05
CA THR A 242 -14.26 -1.03 16.06
C THR A 242 -15.71 -1.17 15.61
N ALA A 243 -15.94 -1.28 14.31
CA ALA A 243 -17.25 -1.56 13.71
C ALA A 243 -17.09 -2.34 12.41
N TRP A 244 -18.07 -3.18 12.11
CA TRP A 244 -18.21 -3.92 10.86
C TRP A 244 -19.69 -3.97 10.49
N ASN A 245 -20.11 -3.10 9.59
CA ASN A 245 -21.50 -2.87 9.19
C ASN A 245 -21.67 -3.14 7.69
N LEU A 246 -21.06 -4.25 7.25
CA LEU A 246 -21.18 -4.78 5.91
C LEU A 246 -21.88 -6.13 5.96
N SER A 247 -22.77 -6.35 5.00
CA SER A 247 -23.30 -7.69 4.72
C SER A 247 -22.21 -8.64 4.21
N ALA A 248 -22.50 -9.94 4.13
CA ALA A 248 -21.54 -10.94 3.68
C ALA A 248 -21.06 -10.72 2.22
N ASP A 249 -21.83 -10.01 1.42
CA ASP A 249 -21.53 -9.63 0.05
C ASP A 249 -20.98 -8.19 -0.10
N GLY A 250 -20.56 -7.58 1.01
CA GLY A 250 -19.89 -6.28 1.00
C GLY A 250 -20.80 -5.08 0.78
N ARG A 251 -22.08 -5.16 1.19
CA ARG A 251 -23.03 -4.06 1.08
C ARG A 251 -23.28 -3.35 2.41
N CYS A 252 -23.65 -2.09 2.32
CA CYS A 252 -24.08 -1.29 3.48
C CYS A 252 -25.33 -1.91 4.14
N ASP A 253 -25.28 -2.16 5.43
CA ASP A 253 -26.40 -2.73 6.20
C ASP A 253 -27.58 -1.77 6.37
N GLN A 254 -27.41 -0.47 6.04
CA GLN A 254 -28.45 0.54 6.18
C GLN A 254 -29.17 0.87 4.86
N CYS A 255 -28.47 0.92 3.74
CA CYS A 255 -29.06 1.35 2.45
C CYS A 255 -28.78 0.39 1.29
N ASP A 256 -28.14 -0.74 1.54
CA ASP A 256 -27.83 -1.80 0.56
C ASP A 256 -26.89 -1.36 -0.59
N THR A 257 -26.25 -0.18 -0.48
CA THR A 257 -25.25 0.25 -1.46
C THR A 257 -24.01 -0.63 -1.38
N CYS A 258 -23.48 -1.04 -2.54
CA CYS A 258 -22.25 -1.82 -2.62
C CYS A 258 -21.06 -0.98 -2.13
N CYS A 259 -20.28 -1.53 -1.20
CA CYS A 259 -18.98 -0.98 -0.85
C CYS A 259 -17.94 -1.60 -1.79
N HIS A 260 -17.27 -0.76 -2.60
CA HIS A 260 -16.24 -1.25 -3.50
C HIS A 260 -15.03 -1.75 -2.70
N GLY A 261 -14.64 -3.00 -2.92
CA GLY A 261 -13.56 -3.68 -2.19
C GLY A 261 -13.67 -5.19 -2.25
N VAL A 262 -12.70 -5.86 -1.66
CA VAL A 262 -12.70 -7.31 -1.49
C VAL A 262 -12.84 -7.61 0.01
N PHE A 263 -14.00 -8.11 0.40
CA PHE A 263 -14.34 -8.32 1.79
C PHE A 263 -14.59 -9.80 2.10
N GLU A 264 -14.37 -10.18 3.33
CA GLU A 264 -14.83 -11.45 3.89
C GLU A 264 -16.06 -11.18 4.77
N ALA A 265 -16.81 -12.24 5.08
CA ALA A 265 -18.01 -12.12 5.92
C ALA A 265 -17.74 -11.53 7.30
N GLU A 266 -16.52 -11.73 7.85
CA GLU A 266 -16.12 -11.23 9.16
C GLU A 266 -14.74 -10.57 9.09
N PRO A 267 -14.50 -9.53 9.93
CA PRO A 267 -13.21 -8.85 10.02
C PRO A 267 -12.13 -9.75 10.61
N GLY A 268 -10.87 -9.48 10.27
CA GLY A 268 -9.73 -10.10 10.91
C GLY A 268 -9.61 -9.67 12.39
N ARG A 269 -9.14 -10.57 13.26
CA ARG A 269 -9.03 -10.36 14.72
C ARG A 269 -7.60 -10.17 15.22
N TRP A 270 -6.62 -9.97 14.33
CA TRP A 270 -5.21 -9.90 14.72
C TRP A 270 -4.86 -8.62 15.49
N GLY A 271 -5.41 -7.48 15.08
CA GLY A 271 -5.13 -6.16 15.67
C GLY A 271 -3.72 -5.65 15.35
N SER A 272 -3.14 -4.89 16.29
CA SER A 272 -1.86 -4.19 16.11
C SER A 272 -0.62 -5.01 16.48
N ARG A 273 -0.76 -6.30 16.77
CA ARG A 273 0.37 -7.16 17.15
C ARG A 273 1.35 -7.31 15.99
N ARG A 274 2.64 -7.09 16.26
CA ARG A 274 3.75 -7.35 15.34
C ARG A 274 4.55 -8.52 15.85
N MET A 275 4.78 -9.52 15.02
CA MET A 275 5.59 -10.70 15.34
C MET A 275 6.70 -10.83 14.30
N PRO A 276 7.96 -10.49 14.65
CA PRO A 276 9.09 -10.79 13.79
C PRO A 276 9.23 -12.30 13.60
N LEU A 277 9.32 -12.76 12.36
CA LEU A 277 9.66 -14.13 12.01
C LEU A 277 11.11 -14.18 11.59
N ARG A 278 11.82 -15.20 12.06
CA ARG A 278 13.15 -15.55 11.58
C ARG A 278 13.07 -16.82 10.75
N MET A 279 13.70 -16.78 9.60
CA MET A 279 13.82 -17.95 8.71
C MET A 279 15.11 -18.67 9.05
N SER A 280 15.05 -19.82 9.74
CA SER A 280 16.22 -20.59 10.12
C SER A 280 16.71 -21.48 8.98
N ALA A 281 18.02 -21.72 8.91
CA ALA A 281 18.64 -22.61 7.92
C ALA A 281 18.09 -24.06 7.95
N SER A 282 17.64 -24.53 9.13
CA SER A 282 17.03 -25.87 9.29
C SER A 282 15.64 -26.01 8.65
N GLU A 283 14.92 -24.89 8.41
CA GLU A 283 13.63 -24.92 7.71
C GLU A 283 13.80 -24.97 6.19
N GLN A 284 14.98 -24.63 5.68
CA GLN A 284 15.31 -24.69 4.24
C GLN A 284 15.60 -26.12 3.77
N GLU A 285 16.14 -26.99 4.63
CA GLU A 285 16.46 -28.38 4.29
C GLU A 285 15.24 -29.31 4.28
N GLN A 286 14.14 -28.94 4.98
CA GLN A 286 12.93 -29.76 5.04
C GLN A 286 12.03 -29.62 3.80
N VAL A 287 12.21 -28.59 3.00
CA VAL A 287 11.45 -28.34 1.76
C VAL A 287 12.13 -28.96 0.54
N ALA A 288 13.40 -29.32 0.65
CA ALA A 288 14.20 -29.93 -0.43
C ALA A 288 14.15 -31.48 -0.48
N LEU A 289 13.34 -32.13 0.34
CA LEU A 289 13.06 -33.59 0.35
C LEU A 289 11.59 -33.88 0.01
#